data_2565d700de1b49fc398d23b9ea11febf
#
_entry.id   2565d700de1b49fc398d23b9ea11febf
#
_cell.length_a   1.000
_cell.length_b   1.000
_cell.length_c   1.000
_cell.angle_alpha   90.00
_cell.angle_beta   90.00
_cell.angle_gamma   90.00
#
_symmetry.space_group_name_H-M   'P 1'
#
loop_
_entity.id
_entity.type
_entity.pdbx_description
1 polymer ?
#
loop_
_entity_poly.entity_id
_entity_poly.type
_entity_poly.pdbx_seq_one_letter_code
_entity_poly.pdbx_strand_id
1 'polypeptide(L)'
;CAGKEVQNQPVDKTADATAEHERYAKAHKKASLWMPLAREIVWKLGHWKTNALKMFVKNFDPDILFIPIYPTVYMGWIQKYIINLAGKPTVCYLADDNYSYDSCKGILQYVHRYWLRQQVGPIARKSNQMFVIVDKEKEDTDRRFGTDSVILTKSIDFTGKIYKHHTPSIPLKFVYTGSLLIGRDKTLALLAEAINRINSSGKKAELYIYSQTEPSNEI
;
A
#
# COMPACT_ATOMS: atom_id res chain seq x y z
N CYS A 1 -11.68 4.74 -19.47
CA CYS A 1 -11.36 5.53 -20.66
C CYS A 1 -10.06 6.29 -20.43
N ALA A 2 -8.92 5.72 -20.89
CA ALA A 2 -7.63 6.37 -20.78
C ALA A 2 -7.63 7.69 -21.60
N GLY A 3 -7.17 8.78 -20.99
CA GLY A 3 -7.08 10.08 -21.65
C GLY A 3 -8.32 10.98 -21.57
N LYS A 4 -9.28 10.66 -20.71
CA LYS A 4 -10.35 11.60 -20.37
C LYS A 4 -10.03 12.33 -19.08
N GLU A 5 -10.17 13.63 -19.09
CA GLU A 5 -10.10 14.47 -17.89
C GLU A 5 -11.23 14.09 -16.94
N VAL A 6 -10.88 13.76 -15.69
CA VAL A 6 -11.86 13.45 -14.67
C VAL A 6 -12.33 14.78 -14.07
N GLN A 7 -13.50 15.22 -14.45
CA GLN A 7 -14.13 16.35 -13.77
C GLN A 7 -14.55 15.90 -12.36
N ASN A 8 -14.07 16.61 -11.35
CA ASN A 8 -14.54 16.44 -9.98
C ASN A 8 -16.02 16.86 -9.89
N GLN A 9 -16.91 15.90 -10.07
CA GLN A 9 -18.29 16.12 -9.65
C GLN A 9 -18.39 16.00 -8.14
N PRO A 10 -19.12 16.90 -7.46
CA PRO A 10 -19.38 16.73 -6.04
C PRO A 10 -20.11 15.40 -5.84
N VAL A 11 -19.47 14.46 -5.12
CA VAL A 11 -20.09 13.18 -4.77
C VAL A 11 -21.18 13.48 -3.76
N ASP A 12 -22.42 13.38 -4.20
CA ASP A 12 -23.58 13.40 -3.31
C ASP A 12 -23.48 12.19 -2.38
N LYS A 13 -23.22 12.45 -1.08
CA LYS A 13 -23.07 11.42 -0.04
C LYS A 13 -24.45 10.90 0.35
N THR A 14 -25.11 10.20 -0.54
CA THR A 14 -26.40 9.56 -0.29
C THR A 14 -26.20 8.08 0.10
N ALA A 15 -27.25 7.46 0.63
CA ALA A 15 -27.29 6.08 1.16
C ALA A 15 -26.72 4.98 0.22
N ASP A 16 -26.60 5.27 -1.09
CA ASP A 16 -25.99 4.36 -2.06
C ASP A 16 -24.48 4.16 -1.85
N ALA A 17 -23.76 5.17 -1.36
CA ALA A 17 -22.33 5.06 -1.10
C ALA A 17 -22.02 4.09 0.07
N THR A 18 -22.91 3.99 1.04
CA THR A 18 -22.78 3.04 2.16
C THR A 18 -23.06 1.61 1.72
N ALA A 19 -24.07 1.38 0.88
CA ALA A 19 -24.40 0.05 0.34
C ALA A 19 -23.30 -0.45 -0.62
N GLU A 20 -22.70 0.43 -1.39
CA GLU A 20 -21.59 0.12 -2.28
C GLU A 20 -20.31 -0.21 -1.48
N HIS A 21 -20.05 0.53 -0.41
CA HIS A 21 -18.92 0.29 0.50
C HIS A 21 -19.07 -1.05 1.24
N GLU A 22 -20.28 -1.41 1.68
CA GLU A 22 -20.56 -2.71 2.28
C GLU A 22 -20.43 -3.87 1.30
N ARG A 23 -20.87 -3.71 0.05
CA ARG A 23 -20.66 -4.71 -1.02
C ARG A 23 -19.18 -4.89 -1.32
N TYR A 24 -18.42 -3.79 -1.35
CA TYR A 24 -16.97 -3.82 -1.52
C TYR A 24 -16.27 -4.52 -0.36
N ALA A 25 -16.64 -4.23 0.88
CA ALA A 25 -16.12 -4.88 2.08
C ALA A 25 -16.44 -6.38 2.13
N LYS A 26 -17.67 -6.78 1.77
CA LYS A 26 -18.09 -8.20 1.67
C LYS A 26 -17.37 -8.93 0.54
N ALA A 27 -17.15 -8.28 -0.60
CA ALA A 27 -16.37 -8.83 -1.71
C ALA A 27 -14.90 -9.02 -1.32
N HIS A 28 -14.31 -8.08 -0.58
CA HIS A 28 -12.94 -8.20 -0.06
C HIS A 28 -12.77 -9.34 0.96
N LYS A 29 -13.76 -9.57 1.83
CA LYS A 29 -13.74 -10.73 2.77
C LYS A 29 -13.80 -12.09 2.04
N LYS A 30 -14.42 -12.15 0.85
CA LYS A 30 -14.50 -13.34 0.00
C LYS A 30 -13.49 -13.36 -1.15
N ALA A 31 -12.56 -12.39 -1.20
CA ALA A 31 -11.59 -12.30 -2.28
C ALA A 31 -10.72 -13.57 -2.32
N SER A 32 -11.09 -14.48 -3.20
CA SER A 32 -10.34 -15.69 -3.48
C SER A 32 -8.93 -15.32 -3.95
N LEU A 33 -7.94 -16.11 -3.57
CA LEU A 33 -6.53 -15.92 -3.97
C LEU A 33 -6.31 -15.88 -5.49
N TRP A 34 -7.29 -16.36 -6.28
CA TRP A 34 -7.23 -16.32 -7.74
C TRP A 34 -7.68 -14.97 -8.34
N MET A 35 -8.44 -14.13 -7.61
CA MET A 35 -8.93 -12.85 -8.13
C MET A 35 -7.82 -11.90 -8.60
N PRO A 36 -6.70 -11.71 -7.86
CA PRO A 36 -5.58 -10.93 -8.35
C PRO A 36 -5.04 -11.46 -9.68
N LEU A 37 -4.89 -12.78 -9.83
CA LEU A 37 -4.42 -13.38 -11.07
C LEU A 37 -5.41 -13.18 -12.23
N ALA A 38 -6.72 -13.36 -11.97
CA ALA A 38 -7.76 -13.12 -12.97
C ALA A 38 -7.74 -11.66 -13.45
N ARG A 39 -7.58 -10.71 -12.54
CA ARG A 39 -7.43 -9.29 -12.89
C ARG A 39 -6.23 -9.06 -13.82
N GLU A 40 -5.09 -9.64 -13.52
CA GLU A 40 -3.89 -9.50 -14.36
C GLU A 40 -4.14 -10.05 -15.76
N ILE A 41 -4.86 -11.19 -15.89
CA ILE A 41 -5.22 -11.78 -17.19
C ILE A 41 -6.17 -10.86 -17.95
N VAL A 42 -7.21 -10.33 -17.32
CA VAL A 42 -8.14 -9.38 -17.93
C VAL A 42 -7.40 -8.15 -18.47
N TRP A 43 -6.48 -7.58 -17.70
CA TRP A 43 -5.68 -6.45 -18.13
C TRP A 43 -4.72 -6.82 -19.27
N LYS A 44 -4.15 -8.02 -19.26
CA LYS A 44 -3.25 -8.50 -20.33
C LYS A 44 -3.98 -8.64 -21.65
N LEU A 45 -5.24 -9.10 -21.63
CA LEU A 45 -6.07 -9.29 -22.81
C LEU A 45 -6.78 -7.98 -23.23
N GLY A 46 -6.89 -7.02 -22.34
CA GLY A 46 -7.57 -5.74 -22.56
C GLY A 46 -6.81 -4.83 -23.52
N HIS A 47 -7.55 -4.04 -24.28
CA HIS A 47 -7.00 -3.06 -25.22
C HIS A 47 -6.69 -1.72 -24.54
N TRP A 48 -5.72 -1.72 -23.59
CA TRP A 48 -5.35 -0.53 -22.83
C TRP A 48 -4.31 0.38 -23.52
N LYS A 49 -3.52 -0.14 -24.48
CA LYS A 49 -2.56 0.64 -25.28
C LYS A 49 -3.27 1.42 -26.39
N THR A 50 -4.13 2.33 -26.01
CA THR A 50 -4.92 3.12 -26.94
C THR A 50 -4.15 4.29 -27.55
N ASN A 51 -4.57 4.75 -28.73
CA ASN A 51 -4.04 5.99 -29.32
C ASN A 51 -4.30 7.20 -28.40
N ALA A 52 -5.44 7.22 -27.69
CA ALA A 52 -5.76 8.27 -26.72
C ALA A 52 -4.72 8.35 -25.60
N LEU A 53 -4.33 7.21 -24.99
CA LEU A 53 -3.26 7.17 -23.99
C LEU A 53 -1.92 7.65 -24.57
N LYS A 54 -1.59 7.20 -25.77
CA LYS A 54 -0.36 7.61 -26.45
C LYS A 54 -0.30 9.11 -26.70
N MET A 55 -1.39 9.67 -27.23
CA MET A 55 -1.49 11.12 -27.49
C MET A 55 -1.47 11.92 -26.20
N PHE A 56 -2.15 11.43 -25.15
CA PHE A 56 -2.14 12.08 -23.84
C PHE A 56 -0.71 12.24 -23.30
N VAL A 57 0.07 11.15 -23.27
CA VAL A 57 1.46 11.18 -22.77
C VAL A 57 2.35 12.09 -23.62
N LYS A 58 2.20 12.04 -24.97
CA LYS A 58 2.98 12.87 -25.86
C LYS A 58 2.62 14.36 -25.78
N ASN A 59 1.35 14.68 -25.66
CA ASN A 59 0.88 16.07 -25.58
C ASN A 59 1.19 16.71 -24.22
N PHE A 60 1.17 15.88 -23.14
CA PHE A 60 1.54 16.33 -21.81
C PHE A 60 3.02 16.63 -21.71
N ASP A 61 3.86 15.90 -22.45
CA ASP A 61 5.32 16.04 -22.53
C ASP A 61 5.98 16.31 -21.17
N PRO A 62 5.93 15.38 -20.23
CA PRO A 62 6.45 15.59 -18.89
C PRO A 62 7.97 15.76 -18.90
N ASP A 63 8.52 16.59 -18.04
CA ASP A 63 9.98 16.72 -17.85
C ASP A 63 10.56 15.55 -17.07
N ILE A 64 9.78 14.98 -16.14
CA ILE A 64 10.16 13.87 -15.28
C ILE A 64 8.96 12.96 -15.02
N LEU A 65 9.23 11.65 -14.86
CA LEU A 65 8.23 10.67 -14.48
C LEU A 65 8.40 10.27 -13.02
N PHE A 66 7.34 10.39 -12.23
CA PHE A 66 7.28 9.82 -10.89
C PHE A 66 6.44 8.54 -10.91
N ILE A 67 7.06 7.41 -10.56
CA ILE A 67 6.51 6.06 -10.71
C ILE A 67 6.42 5.38 -9.33
N PRO A 68 5.27 5.45 -8.64
CA PRO A 68 5.05 4.62 -7.45
C PRO A 68 4.94 3.15 -7.85
N ILE A 69 5.61 2.26 -7.12
CA ILE A 69 5.53 0.82 -7.36
C ILE A 69 4.30 0.26 -6.65
N TYR A 70 3.39 -0.32 -7.42
CA TYR A 70 2.16 -0.94 -6.93
C TYR A 70 2.25 -2.46 -6.88
N PRO A 71 1.52 -3.13 -5.96
CA PRO A 71 1.49 -4.59 -5.84
C PRO A 71 0.62 -5.26 -6.93
N THR A 72 0.70 -4.76 -8.17
CA THR A 72 -0.10 -5.24 -9.30
C THR A 72 0.73 -5.33 -10.57
N VAL A 73 0.60 -6.44 -11.27
CA VAL A 73 1.41 -6.73 -12.48
C VAL A 73 1.01 -5.81 -13.63
N TYR A 74 -0.30 -5.58 -13.81
CA TYR A 74 -0.80 -4.73 -14.90
C TYR A 74 -0.30 -3.28 -14.79
N MET A 75 -0.20 -2.74 -13.58
CA MET A 75 0.38 -1.40 -13.38
C MET A 75 1.83 -1.35 -13.86
N GLY A 76 2.61 -2.39 -13.60
CA GLY A 76 3.97 -2.50 -14.11
C GLY A 76 4.03 -2.51 -15.65
N TRP A 77 3.05 -3.12 -16.34
CA TRP A 77 2.99 -3.04 -17.82
C TRP A 77 2.71 -1.62 -18.30
N ILE A 78 1.76 -0.93 -17.66
CA ILE A 78 1.41 0.46 -17.98
C ILE A 78 2.60 1.37 -17.71
N GLN A 79 3.22 1.25 -16.56
CA GLN A 79 4.39 2.05 -16.16
C GLN A 79 5.56 1.87 -17.15
N LYS A 80 5.92 0.63 -17.49
CA LYS A 80 6.97 0.37 -18.50
C LYS A 80 6.62 0.95 -19.88
N TYR A 81 5.35 0.86 -20.27
CA TYR A 81 4.90 1.45 -21.52
C TYR A 81 5.04 2.98 -21.52
N ILE A 82 4.62 3.64 -20.45
CA ILE A 82 4.72 5.10 -20.29
C ILE A 82 6.18 5.56 -20.23
N ILE A 83 7.03 4.87 -19.45
CA ILE A 83 8.47 5.17 -19.38
C ILE A 83 9.11 5.10 -20.77
N ASN A 84 8.80 4.05 -21.53
CA ASN A 84 9.35 3.88 -22.89
C ASN A 84 8.77 4.91 -23.88
N LEU A 85 7.51 5.28 -23.72
CA LEU A 85 6.85 6.23 -24.62
C LEU A 85 7.31 7.67 -24.40
N ALA A 86 7.46 8.08 -23.14
CA ALA A 86 7.88 9.42 -22.76
C ALA A 86 9.40 9.62 -22.96
N GLY A 87 10.23 8.60 -22.67
CA GLY A 87 11.68 8.69 -22.78
C GLY A 87 12.32 9.72 -21.84
N LYS A 88 11.66 10.04 -20.75
CA LYS A 88 12.08 11.09 -19.79
C LYS A 88 12.75 10.50 -18.55
N PRO A 89 13.53 11.27 -17.81
CA PRO A 89 14.06 10.87 -16.51
C PRO A 89 12.97 10.32 -15.62
N THR A 90 13.25 9.22 -14.94
CA THR A 90 12.27 8.49 -14.16
C THR A 90 12.73 8.35 -12.72
N VAL A 91 11.85 8.68 -11.79
CA VAL A 91 12.02 8.48 -10.35
C VAL A 91 11.01 7.44 -9.89
N CYS A 92 11.48 6.42 -9.20
CA CYS A 92 10.62 5.37 -8.63
C CYS A 92 10.49 5.53 -7.11
N TYR A 93 9.33 5.16 -6.59
CA TYR A 93 9.06 5.16 -5.17
C TYR A 93 8.45 3.82 -4.74
N LEU A 94 9.10 3.15 -3.80
CA LEU A 94 8.67 1.89 -3.22
C LEU A 94 8.34 2.14 -1.74
N ALA A 95 7.06 2.07 -1.40
CA ALA A 95 6.56 2.37 -0.06
C ALA A 95 6.29 1.13 0.80
N ASP A 96 6.23 -0.05 0.17
CA ASP A 96 5.91 -1.32 0.82
C ASP A 96 6.69 -2.44 0.17
N ASP A 97 7.01 -3.49 0.92
CA ASP A 97 7.58 -4.73 0.36
C ASP A 97 6.56 -5.49 -0.48
N ASN A 98 6.35 -5.00 -1.68
CA ASN A 98 5.41 -5.56 -2.65
C ASN A 98 5.99 -6.72 -3.48
N TYR A 99 7.30 -7.00 -3.38
CA TYR A 99 8.02 -7.90 -4.27
C TYR A 99 8.64 -9.11 -3.55
N SER A 100 8.81 -9.10 -2.23
CA SER A 100 9.40 -10.24 -1.52
C SER A 100 8.44 -11.44 -1.47
N TYR A 101 8.98 -12.62 -1.24
CA TYR A 101 8.19 -13.83 -1.06
C TYR A 101 7.80 -14.09 0.39
N ASP A 102 8.31 -13.30 1.34
CA ASP A 102 8.20 -13.56 2.77
C ASP A 102 6.74 -13.55 3.26
N SER A 103 5.89 -12.75 2.61
CA SER A 103 4.46 -12.69 2.90
C SER A 103 3.60 -13.71 2.14
N CYS A 104 4.20 -14.54 1.26
CA CYS A 104 3.45 -15.47 0.41
C CYS A 104 3.02 -16.72 1.21
N LYS A 105 1.71 -17.00 1.22
CA LYS A 105 1.11 -18.12 1.95
C LYS A 105 0.64 -19.29 1.08
N GLY A 106 0.84 -19.22 -0.24
CA GLY A 106 0.37 -20.26 -1.15
C GLY A 106 0.87 -20.08 -2.58
N ILE A 107 0.82 -21.14 -3.37
CA ILE A 107 1.39 -21.22 -4.72
C ILE A 107 0.90 -20.09 -5.63
N LEU A 108 -0.37 -19.72 -5.56
CA LEU A 108 -0.92 -18.64 -6.38
C LEU A 108 -0.31 -17.27 -6.03
N GLN A 109 0.00 -17.04 -4.75
CA GLN A 109 0.69 -15.82 -4.32
C GLN A 109 2.14 -15.81 -4.79
N TYR A 110 2.83 -16.95 -4.76
CA TYR A 110 4.19 -17.08 -5.31
C TYR A 110 4.20 -16.78 -6.81
N VAL A 111 3.25 -17.33 -7.59
CA VAL A 111 3.13 -17.06 -9.03
C VAL A 111 2.88 -15.57 -9.30
N HIS A 112 1.93 -14.97 -8.59
CA HIS A 112 1.63 -13.55 -8.72
C HIS A 112 2.85 -12.69 -8.36
N ARG A 113 3.54 -13.02 -7.26
CA ARG A 113 4.74 -12.33 -6.80
C ARG A 113 5.90 -12.46 -7.79
N TYR A 114 6.05 -13.64 -8.39
CA TYR A 114 7.02 -13.85 -9.46
C TYR A 114 6.74 -12.92 -10.66
N TRP A 115 5.49 -12.85 -11.13
CA TRP A 115 5.11 -11.96 -12.21
C TRP A 115 5.34 -10.48 -11.85
N LEU A 116 5.04 -10.10 -10.63
CA LEU A 116 5.27 -8.74 -10.15
C LEU A 116 6.76 -8.38 -10.20
N ARG A 117 7.64 -9.27 -9.73
CA ARG A 117 9.10 -9.07 -9.81
C ARG A 117 9.60 -8.85 -11.23
N GLN A 118 9.03 -9.54 -12.23
CA GLN A 118 9.36 -9.34 -13.63
C GLN A 118 8.95 -7.94 -14.14
N GLN A 119 8.11 -7.22 -13.40
CA GLN A 119 7.77 -5.83 -13.71
C GLN A 119 8.64 -4.86 -12.93
N VAL A 120 8.75 -5.05 -11.62
CA VAL A 120 9.46 -4.14 -10.71
C VAL A 120 10.94 -4.04 -11.06
N GLY A 121 11.62 -5.16 -11.25
CA GLY A 121 13.06 -5.16 -11.52
C GLY A 121 13.48 -4.31 -12.73
N PRO A 122 12.88 -4.49 -13.91
CA PRO A 122 13.19 -3.63 -15.07
C PRO A 122 12.86 -2.15 -14.86
N ILE A 123 11.78 -1.83 -14.13
CA ILE A 123 11.42 -0.45 -13.80
C ILE A 123 12.47 0.15 -12.87
N ALA A 124 12.83 -0.55 -11.80
CA ALA A 124 13.83 -0.11 -10.83
C ALA A 124 15.20 0.14 -11.49
N ARG A 125 15.67 -0.80 -12.30
CA ARG A 125 16.97 -0.64 -13.00
C ARG A 125 16.97 0.46 -14.06
N LYS A 126 15.82 0.81 -14.62
CA LYS A 126 15.69 1.87 -15.64
C LYS A 126 15.47 3.24 -15.00
N SER A 127 15.12 3.30 -13.74
CA SER A 127 14.95 4.57 -13.03
C SER A 127 16.28 5.28 -12.81
N ASN A 128 16.27 6.60 -12.92
CA ASN A 128 17.42 7.45 -12.60
C ASN A 128 17.64 7.55 -11.09
N GLN A 129 16.54 7.44 -10.32
CA GLN A 129 16.58 7.43 -8.86
C GLN A 129 15.46 6.54 -8.33
N MET A 130 15.78 5.74 -7.32
CA MET A 130 14.84 4.93 -6.55
C MET A 130 14.72 5.47 -5.13
N PHE A 131 13.49 5.66 -4.65
CA PHE A 131 13.22 6.01 -3.26
C PHE A 131 12.53 4.85 -2.55
N VAL A 132 12.91 4.65 -1.29
CA VAL A 132 12.36 3.66 -0.35
C VAL A 132 12.07 4.34 0.98
N ILE A 133 11.38 3.69 1.89
CA ILE A 133 10.92 4.34 3.13
C ILE A 133 11.76 4.01 4.37
N VAL A 134 12.49 2.89 4.39
CA VAL A 134 13.28 2.44 5.55
C VAL A 134 14.57 1.77 5.12
N ASP A 135 15.57 1.73 6.03
CA ASP A 135 16.90 1.15 5.79
C ASP A 135 16.83 -0.31 5.33
N LYS A 136 15.98 -1.11 5.97
CA LYS A 136 15.82 -2.53 5.62
C LYS A 136 15.33 -2.72 4.19
N GLU A 137 14.39 -1.89 3.74
CA GLU A 137 13.89 -1.92 2.38
C GLU A 137 14.95 -1.45 1.38
N LYS A 138 15.78 -0.47 1.76
CA LYS A 138 16.94 -0.04 0.95
C LYS A 138 17.89 -1.20 0.72
N GLU A 139 18.35 -1.87 1.76
CA GLU A 139 19.26 -3.02 1.67
C GLU A 139 18.69 -4.13 0.76
N ASP A 140 17.43 -4.48 0.97
CA ASP A 140 16.78 -5.57 0.23
C ASP A 140 16.53 -5.21 -1.24
N THR A 141 16.14 -3.96 -1.51
CA THR A 141 15.89 -3.44 -2.86
C THR A 141 17.17 -3.33 -3.65
N ASP A 142 18.20 -2.72 -3.09
CA ASP A 142 19.51 -2.51 -3.74
C ASP A 142 20.19 -3.84 -4.04
N ARG A 143 20.20 -4.76 -3.07
CA ARG A 143 20.74 -6.11 -3.27
C ARG A 143 20.00 -6.87 -4.36
N ARG A 144 18.66 -6.71 -4.46
CA ARG A 144 17.82 -7.48 -5.38
C ARG A 144 17.81 -6.94 -6.79
N PHE A 145 17.77 -5.64 -6.93
CA PHE A 145 17.59 -4.97 -8.22
C PHE A 145 18.87 -4.30 -8.74
N GLY A 146 19.91 -4.23 -7.91
CA GLY A 146 21.18 -3.57 -8.28
C GLY A 146 21.00 -2.06 -8.39
N THR A 147 20.20 -1.47 -7.50
CA THR A 147 19.96 -0.04 -7.41
C THR A 147 20.79 0.59 -6.31
N ASP A 148 20.88 1.92 -6.31
CA ASP A 148 21.35 2.72 -5.17
C ASP A 148 20.18 3.62 -4.75
N SER A 149 19.31 3.08 -3.93
CA SER A 149 18.10 3.76 -3.49
C SER A 149 18.39 4.76 -2.38
N VAL A 150 17.56 5.78 -2.28
CA VAL A 150 17.60 6.81 -1.24
C VAL A 150 16.37 6.69 -0.35
N ILE A 151 16.57 6.87 0.95
CA ILE A 151 15.45 6.84 1.90
C ILE A 151 14.69 8.15 1.83
N LEU A 152 13.38 8.04 1.54
CA LEU A 152 12.44 9.16 1.52
C LEU A 152 11.24 8.82 2.41
N THR A 153 11.27 9.31 3.64
CA THR A 153 10.20 9.12 4.61
C THR A 153 9.33 10.37 4.74
N LYS A 154 8.14 10.19 5.30
CA LYS A 154 7.33 11.32 5.75
C LYS A 154 8.01 11.96 6.96
N SER A 155 8.18 13.26 6.92
CA SER A 155 8.66 14.05 8.05
C SER A 155 7.58 15.01 8.54
N ILE A 156 7.66 15.36 9.82
CA ILE A 156 6.84 16.41 10.42
C ILE A 156 7.81 17.41 11.03
N ASP A 157 7.54 18.68 10.79
CA ASP A 157 8.25 19.74 11.51
C ASP A 157 7.76 19.82 12.95
N PHE A 158 8.64 19.52 13.87
CA PHE A 158 8.41 19.61 15.31
C PHE A 158 8.90 20.94 15.91
N THR A 159 9.43 21.85 15.09
CA THR A 159 9.93 23.14 15.55
C THR A 159 8.83 23.90 16.28
N GLY A 160 9.12 24.34 17.50
CA GLY A 160 8.17 25.05 18.35
C GLY A 160 7.12 24.19 19.05
N LYS A 161 7.11 22.87 18.85
CA LYS A 161 6.23 21.97 19.61
C LYS A 161 6.89 21.58 20.94
N ILE A 162 6.32 22.04 22.03
CA ILE A 162 6.77 21.67 23.36
C ILE A 162 6.06 20.38 23.76
N TYR A 163 6.82 19.31 23.90
CA TYR A 163 6.32 18.06 24.47
C TYR A 163 6.34 18.16 26.00
N LYS A 164 5.17 18.19 26.61
CA LYS A 164 5.08 18.06 28.07
C LYS A 164 5.25 16.59 28.42
N HIS A 165 6.31 16.26 29.14
CA HIS A 165 6.42 14.95 29.77
C HIS A 165 5.25 14.78 30.74
N HIS A 166 4.40 13.78 30.45
CA HIS A 166 3.34 13.38 31.34
C HIS A 166 3.83 12.22 32.19
N THR A 167 3.77 12.35 33.50
CA THR A 167 3.94 11.18 34.38
C THR A 167 2.74 10.26 34.16
N PRO A 168 2.94 9.01 33.72
CA PRO A 168 1.82 8.10 33.50
C PRO A 168 1.02 7.88 34.79
N SER A 169 -0.29 7.99 34.71
CA SER A 169 -1.19 7.62 35.80
C SER A 169 -1.57 6.14 35.71
N ILE A 170 -1.85 5.51 36.83
CA ILE A 170 -2.42 4.15 36.87
C ILE A 170 -3.97 4.30 36.93
N PRO A 171 -4.72 3.58 36.07
CA PRO A 171 -4.26 2.62 35.04
C PRO A 171 -3.60 3.30 33.84
N LEU A 172 -2.55 2.64 33.31
CA LEU A 172 -1.88 3.05 32.08
C LEU A 172 -2.87 2.92 30.90
N LYS A 173 -2.95 3.95 30.07
CA LYS A 173 -3.83 3.95 28.90
C LYS A 173 -3.03 3.67 27.62
N PHE A 174 -3.30 2.52 27.01
CA PHE A 174 -2.80 2.17 25.69
C PHE A 174 -3.84 2.55 24.66
N VAL A 175 -3.44 3.27 23.62
CA VAL A 175 -4.34 3.71 22.56
C VAL A 175 -3.85 3.18 21.22
N TYR A 176 -4.71 2.45 20.52
CA TYR A 176 -4.49 2.05 19.14
C TYR A 176 -5.45 2.80 18.22
N THR A 177 -4.91 3.42 17.20
CA THR A 177 -5.68 4.07 16.14
C THR A 177 -5.29 3.48 14.79
N GLY A 178 -6.22 2.85 14.08
CA GLY A 178 -5.93 2.27 12.78
C GLY A 178 -6.86 1.15 12.37
N SER A 179 -6.57 0.58 11.19
CA SER A 179 -7.32 -0.55 10.65
C SER A 179 -6.97 -1.86 11.38
N LEU A 180 -7.98 -2.71 11.59
CA LEU A 180 -7.82 -4.06 12.16
C LEU A 180 -7.49 -5.13 11.10
N LEU A 181 -7.36 -4.74 9.82
CA LEU A 181 -7.07 -5.67 8.73
C LEU A 181 -5.62 -6.16 8.74
N ILE A 182 -5.36 -7.20 7.95
CA ILE A 182 -4.01 -7.76 7.67
C ILE A 182 -3.36 -8.34 8.95
N GLY A 183 -4.17 -8.95 9.83
CA GLY A 183 -3.67 -9.63 11.04
C GLY A 183 -3.35 -8.70 12.20
N ARG A 184 -3.64 -7.40 12.10
CA ARG A 184 -3.47 -6.44 13.21
C ARG A 184 -4.41 -6.73 14.37
N ASP A 185 -5.60 -7.24 14.08
CA ASP A 185 -6.56 -7.78 15.06
C ASP A 185 -5.91 -8.85 15.94
N LYS A 186 -5.18 -9.80 15.40
CA LYS A 186 -4.48 -10.84 16.15
C LYS A 186 -3.40 -10.28 17.09
N THR A 187 -2.65 -9.28 16.61
CA THR A 187 -1.64 -8.62 17.44
C THR A 187 -2.30 -7.86 18.60
N LEU A 188 -3.45 -7.23 18.36
CA LEU A 188 -4.19 -6.53 19.41
C LEU A 188 -4.82 -7.50 20.41
N ALA A 189 -5.29 -8.67 19.95
CA ALA A 189 -5.76 -9.73 20.85
C ALA A 189 -4.66 -10.19 21.82
N LEU A 190 -3.44 -10.43 21.31
CA LEU A 190 -2.29 -10.75 22.17
C LEU A 190 -1.97 -9.63 23.17
N LEU A 191 -2.07 -8.38 22.75
CA LEU A 191 -1.90 -7.24 23.65
C LEU A 191 -2.99 -7.19 24.73
N ALA A 192 -4.25 -7.44 24.35
CA ALA A 192 -5.36 -7.50 25.28
C ALA A 192 -5.19 -8.62 26.33
N GLU A 193 -4.74 -9.82 25.89
CA GLU A 193 -4.39 -10.90 26.82
C GLU A 193 -3.26 -10.50 27.78
N ALA A 194 -2.23 -9.83 27.31
CA ALA A 194 -1.12 -9.37 28.15
C ALA A 194 -1.63 -8.36 29.20
N ILE A 195 -2.51 -7.42 28.79
CA ILE A 195 -3.14 -6.45 29.68
C ILE A 195 -4.02 -7.17 30.73
N ASN A 196 -4.81 -8.16 30.34
CA ASN A 196 -5.62 -8.95 31.25
C ASN A 196 -4.77 -9.66 32.30
N ARG A 197 -3.60 -10.22 31.91
CA ARG A 197 -2.64 -10.82 32.85
C ARG A 197 -2.07 -9.79 33.82
N ILE A 198 -1.73 -8.59 33.36
CA ILE A 198 -1.23 -7.51 34.20
C ILE A 198 -2.31 -7.07 35.20
N ASN A 199 -3.57 -7.07 34.78
CA ASN A 199 -4.71 -6.66 35.59
C ASN A 199 -5.21 -7.73 36.58
N SER A 200 -4.64 -8.93 36.58
CA SER A 200 -5.07 -10.00 37.50
C SER A 200 -5.01 -9.65 38.98
N SER A 201 -4.14 -8.70 39.37
CA SER A 201 -3.97 -8.21 40.73
C SER A 201 -4.44 -6.75 40.92
N GLY A 202 -5.42 -6.29 40.13
CA GLY A 202 -5.94 -4.94 40.13
C GLY A 202 -5.78 -4.24 38.79
N LYS A 203 -6.61 -3.24 38.55
CA LYS A 203 -6.65 -2.51 37.27
C LYS A 203 -5.41 -1.61 37.10
N LYS A 204 -4.43 -2.07 36.33
CA LYS A 204 -3.15 -1.38 36.08
C LYS A 204 -3.04 -0.79 34.69
N ALA A 205 -3.77 -1.36 33.71
CA ALA A 205 -3.72 -0.95 32.31
C ALA A 205 -5.10 -1.02 31.64
N GLU A 206 -5.31 -0.21 30.61
CA GLU A 206 -6.51 -0.17 29.75
C GLU A 206 -6.08 -0.10 28.29
N LEU A 207 -6.81 -0.76 27.41
CA LEU A 207 -6.63 -0.69 25.96
C LEU A 207 -7.83 -0.02 25.31
N TYR A 208 -7.57 1.04 24.56
CA TYR A 208 -8.56 1.76 23.77
C TYR A 208 -8.25 1.54 22.28
N ILE A 209 -9.24 1.02 21.54
CA ILE A 209 -9.10 0.73 20.10
C ILE A 209 -10.04 1.65 19.32
N TYR A 210 -9.47 2.53 18.49
CA TYR A 210 -10.21 3.39 17.57
C TYR A 210 -9.98 2.89 16.14
N SER A 211 -10.99 2.28 15.56
CA SER A 211 -10.92 1.71 14.21
C SER A 211 -12.22 1.96 13.44
N GLN A 212 -12.08 2.16 12.13
CA GLN A 212 -13.22 2.15 11.19
C GLN A 212 -13.58 0.73 10.73
N THR A 213 -12.78 -0.26 11.10
CA THR A 213 -12.98 -1.66 10.75
C THR A 213 -13.63 -2.36 11.92
N GLU A 214 -14.69 -3.14 11.68
CA GLU A 214 -15.28 -3.99 12.70
C GLU A 214 -14.26 -5.02 13.20
N PRO A 215 -14.22 -5.28 14.51
CA PRO A 215 -13.33 -6.30 15.05
C PRO A 215 -13.72 -7.69 14.52
N SER A 216 -12.73 -8.56 14.39
CA SER A 216 -13.00 -10.00 14.23
C SER A 216 -13.49 -10.59 15.55
N ASN A 217 -14.07 -11.79 15.51
CA ASN A 217 -14.52 -12.50 16.72
C ASN A 217 -13.35 -12.89 17.67
N GLU A 218 -12.12 -12.50 17.35
CA GLU A 218 -10.91 -12.79 18.14
C GLU A 218 -10.53 -11.64 19.10
N ILE A 219 -11.23 -10.47 19.04
CA ILE A 219 -10.98 -9.31 19.92
C ILE A 219 -12.18 -9.05 20.84
#